data_64eedf4868aa429620ce6285651861f1
#
_entry.id   64eedf4868aa429620ce6285651861f1
#
_cell.length_a   1.000
_cell.length_b   1.000
_cell.length_c   1.000
_cell.angle_alpha   90.00
_cell.angle_beta   90.00
_cell.angle_gamma   90.00
#
_symmetry.space_group_name_H-M   'P 1'
#
loop_
_entity.id
_entity.type
_entity.pdbx_description
1 polymer ?
#
loop_
_entity_poly.entity_id
_entity_poly.type
_entity_poly.pdbx_seq_one_letter_code
_entity_poly.pdbx_strand_id
1 'polypeptide(L)'
;MEQDGKKFGLGSSGSVVVLTIRAITALYGLALSAEETFKLAAYVLLKRGDNGSMGDVACIAYEDLIYYQSFDRKRIAEQINESPLESILAQDWGTVIRRIQPQLTFDFFVGWTKEPAISRDLINQVKSAISSSFLTQTQEEVLRPEKALLAGEKEIMKESLEKVSHLLVELSPAIYNEKLRVLKRASQGLDCVAKSSGAGGGDCGIALSFSEADSQILVERWRGAGIDLLYKERWGMDE
;
A
#
# COMPACT_ATOMS: atom_id res chain seq x y z
N MET A 1 -2.17 9.49 -13.39
CA MET A 1 -1.26 10.36 -12.61
C MET A 1 0.15 10.09 -13.08
N GLU A 2 0.77 11.06 -13.74
CA GLU A 2 2.14 11.00 -14.26
C GLU A 2 2.74 12.40 -14.32
N GLN A 3 4.06 12.49 -14.36
CA GLN A 3 4.82 13.72 -14.59
C GLN A 3 5.99 13.38 -15.53
N ASP A 4 6.17 14.20 -16.58
CA ASP A 4 7.22 14.00 -17.60
C ASP A 4 7.19 12.60 -18.24
N GLY A 5 5.98 12.05 -18.48
CA GLY A 5 5.77 10.71 -19.05
C GLY A 5 6.08 9.55 -18.09
N LYS A 6 6.36 9.84 -16.81
CA LYS A 6 6.62 8.82 -15.78
C LYS A 6 5.42 8.72 -14.84
N LYS A 7 4.95 7.50 -14.58
CA LYS A 7 3.87 7.22 -13.63
C LYS A 7 4.36 7.34 -12.19
N PHE A 8 3.46 7.77 -11.30
CA PHE A 8 3.76 7.80 -9.86
C PHE A 8 3.68 6.42 -9.17
N GLY A 9 3.02 5.44 -9.79
CA GLY A 9 2.86 4.11 -9.19
C GLY A 9 1.91 4.05 -7.99
N LEU A 10 0.94 4.96 -7.92
CA LEU A 10 -0.02 5.07 -6.80
C LEU A 10 -1.38 4.43 -7.11
N GLY A 11 -1.42 3.27 -7.76
CA GLY A 11 -2.68 2.51 -7.96
C GLY A 11 -3.69 3.19 -8.89
N SER A 12 -3.25 3.93 -9.92
CA SER A 12 -4.15 4.68 -10.82
C SER A 12 -5.20 3.80 -11.51
N SER A 13 -4.90 2.54 -11.82
CA SER A 13 -5.86 1.61 -12.42
C SER A 13 -7.00 1.30 -11.45
N GLY A 14 -6.69 0.97 -10.21
CA GLY A 14 -7.68 0.76 -9.14
C GLY A 14 -8.54 2.00 -8.90
N SER A 15 -7.91 3.19 -8.86
CA SER A 15 -8.61 4.47 -8.68
C SER A 15 -9.64 4.71 -9.78
N VAL A 16 -9.28 4.52 -11.05
CA VAL A 16 -10.19 4.72 -12.18
C VAL A 16 -11.40 3.77 -12.08
N VAL A 17 -11.18 2.50 -11.73
CA VAL A 17 -12.28 1.53 -11.60
C VAL A 17 -13.22 1.93 -10.46
N VAL A 18 -12.70 2.22 -9.26
CA VAL A 18 -13.53 2.63 -8.12
C VAL A 18 -14.31 3.90 -8.40
N LEU A 19 -13.65 4.94 -8.95
CA LEU A 19 -14.31 6.21 -9.27
C LEU A 19 -15.38 6.04 -10.37
N THR A 20 -15.14 5.18 -11.36
CA THR A 20 -16.13 4.87 -12.39
C THR A 20 -17.36 4.18 -11.78
N ILE A 21 -17.16 3.21 -10.89
CA ILE A 21 -18.26 2.54 -10.18
C ILE A 21 -19.06 3.56 -9.38
N ARG A 22 -18.41 4.41 -8.59
CA ARG A 22 -19.07 5.46 -7.83
C ARG A 22 -19.85 6.45 -8.69
N ALA A 23 -19.29 6.87 -9.82
CA ALA A 23 -19.96 7.77 -10.75
C ALA A 23 -21.22 7.13 -11.36
N ILE A 24 -21.14 5.87 -11.77
CA ILE A 24 -22.28 5.14 -12.33
C ILE A 24 -23.35 4.93 -11.25
N THR A 25 -22.98 4.46 -10.07
CA THR A 25 -23.96 4.24 -8.99
C THR A 25 -24.65 5.54 -8.55
N ALA A 26 -23.91 6.63 -8.47
CA ALA A 26 -24.47 7.95 -8.19
C ALA A 26 -25.49 8.40 -9.27
N LEU A 27 -25.15 8.16 -10.55
CA LEU A 27 -26.04 8.51 -11.69
C LEU A 27 -27.37 7.74 -11.61
N TYR A 28 -27.37 6.50 -11.13
CA TYR A 28 -28.57 5.67 -10.98
C TYR A 28 -29.21 5.75 -9.59
N GLY A 29 -28.74 6.61 -8.72
CA GLY A 29 -29.25 6.76 -7.34
C GLY A 29 -29.02 5.53 -6.47
N LEU A 30 -28.00 4.72 -6.77
CA LEU A 30 -27.63 3.54 -6.01
C LEU A 30 -26.61 3.90 -4.94
N ALA A 31 -26.78 3.41 -3.73
CA ALA A 31 -25.82 3.53 -2.64
C ALA A 31 -25.13 2.18 -2.42
N LEU A 32 -23.82 2.12 -2.65
CA LEU A 32 -23.00 0.98 -2.33
C LEU A 32 -22.19 1.23 -1.05
N SER A 33 -22.11 0.24 -0.20
CA SER A 33 -21.16 0.23 0.91
C SER A 33 -19.70 0.21 0.40
N ALA A 34 -18.76 0.49 1.28
CA ALA A 34 -17.34 0.37 0.96
C ALA A 34 -16.94 -1.06 0.54
N GLU A 35 -17.53 -2.07 1.21
CA GLU A 35 -17.30 -3.48 0.88
C GLU A 35 -17.86 -3.85 -0.49
N GLU A 36 -19.07 -3.46 -0.82
CA GLU A 36 -19.66 -3.70 -2.14
C GLU A 36 -18.88 -2.99 -3.25
N THR A 37 -18.44 -1.75 -3.00
CA THR A 37 -17.58 -0.99 -3.90
C THR A 37 -16.26 -1.71 -4.13
N PHE A 38 -15.62 -2.20 -3.06
CA PHE A 38 -14.38 -2.98 -3.15
C PHE A 38 -14.59 -4.27 -3.94
N LYS A 39 -15.58 -5.08 -3.58
CA LYS A 39 -15.88 -6.36 -4.26
C LYS A 39 -16.15 -6.15 -5.76
N LEU A 40 -16.96 -5.15 -6.11
CA LEU A 40 -17.29 -4.85 -7.49
C LEU A 40 -16.05 -4.39 -8.28
N ALA A 41 -15.20 -3.53 -7.68
CA ALA A 41 -13.96 -3.09 -8.31
C ALA A 41 -12.97 -4.25 -8.50
N ALA A 42 -12.79 -5.08 -7.47
CA ALA A 42 -11.94 -6.27 -7.55
C ALA A 42 -12.46 -7.28 -8.58
N TYR A 43 -13.79 -7.50 -8.67
CA TYR A 43 -14.41 -8.31 -9.71
C TYR A 43 -14.04 -7.84 -11.12
N VAL A 44 -14.18 -6.52 -11.39
CA VAL A 44 -13.84 -5.93 -12.70
C VAL A 44 -12.37 -6.13 -13.03
N LEU A 45 -11.48 -5.91 -12.07
CA LEU A 45 -10.04 -6.06 -12.26
C LEU A 45 -9.64 -7.52 -12.50
N LEU A 46 -10.16 -8.46 -11.70
CA LEU A 46 -9.92 -9.90 -11.89
C LEU A 46 -10.43 -10.39 -13.24
N LYS A 47 -11.61 -9.94 -13.66
CA LYS A 47 -12.18 -10.29 -14.99
C LYS A 47 -11.31 -9.79 -16.13
N ARG A 48 -10.54 -8.72 -15.92
CA ARG A 48 -9.55 -8.20 -16.87
C ARG A 48 -8.17 -8.87 -16.76
N GLY A 49 -8.02 -9.86 -15.90
CA GLY A 49 -6.78 -10.58 -15.69
C GLY A 49 -5.76 -9.84 -14.80
N ASP A 50 -6.21 -8.86 -14.01
CA ASP A 50 -5.35 -8.24 -13.01
C ASP A 50 -5.05 -9.25 -11.90
N ASN A 51 -3.78 -9.34 -11.51
CA ASN A 51 -3.30 -10.26 -10.48
C ASN A 51 -2.67 -9.52 -9.28
N GLY A 52 -2.90 -8.21 -9.15
CA GLY A 52 -2.48 -7.39 -8.01
C GLY A 52 -3.10 -7.85 -6.69
N SER A 53 -2.60 -7.32 -5.58
CA SER A 53 -3.10 -7.68 -4.24
C SER A 53 -4.50 -7.12 -3.94
N MET A 54 -4.93 -6.10 -4.68
CA MET A 54 -6.16 -5.30 -4.46
C MET A 54 -6.15 -4.46 -3.17
N GLY A 55 -4.99 -4.32 -2.53
CA GLY A 55 -4.87 -3.50 -1.31
C GLY A 55 -5.10 -2.01 -1.58
N ASP A 56 -4.62 -1.50 -2.71
CA ASP A 56 -4.88 -0.13 -3.19
C ASP A 56 -6.38 0.09 -3.47
N VAL A 57 -7.04 -0.87 -4.08
CA VAL A 57 -8.49 -0.84 -4.33
C VAL A 57 -9.27 -0.79 -3.01
N ALA A 58 -8.84 -1.57 -2.01
CA ALA A 58 -9.45 -1.56 -0.68
C ALA A 58 -9.29 -0.19 0.00
N CYS A 59 -8.09 0.40 0.00
CA CYS A 59 -7.85 1.73 0.53
C CYS A 59 -8.74 2.79 -0.14
N ILE A 60 -8.86 2.75 -1.48
CA ILE A 60 -9.67 3.71 -2.21
C ILE A 60 -11.17 3.52 -1.94
N ALA A 61 -11.63 2.26 -1.83
CA ALA A 61 -13.03 1.97 -1.55
C ALA A 61 -13.44 2.38 -0.12
N TYR A 62 -12.55 2.23 0.85
CA TYR A 62 -12.79 2.58 2.25
C TYR A 62 -12.45 4.02 2.61
N GLU A 63 -11.63 4.72 1.77
CA GLU A 63 -11.19 6.11 1.97
C GLU A 63 -10.56 6.34 3.34
N ASP A 64 -9.69 5.41 3.77
CA ASP A 64 -9.15 5.43 5.12
C ASP A 64 -7.84 4.65 5.22
N LEU A 65 -7.14 4.80 6.34
CA LEU A 65 -6.10 3.88 6.77
C LEU A 65 -6.74 2.56 7.17
N ILE A 66 -6.33 1.48 6.54
CA ILE A 66 -6.93 0.17 6.75
C ILE A 66 -5.91 -0.92 7.06
N TYR A 67 -6.31 -1.89 7.87
CA TYR A 67 -5.76 -3.23 7.82
C TYR A 67 -6.45 -3.99 6.68
N TYR A 68 -5.68 -4.62 5.83
CA TYR A 68 -6.18 -5.38 4.68
C TYR A 68 -5.57 -6.79 4.65
N GLN A 69 -6.42 -7.80 4.64
CA GLN A 69 -6.05 -9.19 4.34
C GLN A 69 -6.75 -9.63 3.07
N SER A 70 -5.96 -10.03 2.09
CA SER A 70 -6.45 -10.43 0.78
C SER A 70 -7.25 -11.75 0.84
N PHE A 71 -8.12 -11.91 -0.11
CA PHE A 71 -8.88 -13.14 -0.38
C PHE A 71 -8.11 -14.10 -1.28
N ASP A 72 -8.61 -15.33 -1.46
CA ASP A 72 -8.12 -16.25 -2.48
C ASP A 72 -8.55 -15.78 -3.87
N ARG A 73 -7.65 -15.01 -4.49
CA ARG A 73 -7.87 -14.40 -5.81
C ARG A 73 -8.05 -15.42 -6.91
N LYS A 74 -7.36 -16.57 -6.84
CA LYS A 74 -7.47 -17.62 -7.83
C LYS A 74 -8.88 -18.24 -7.79
N ARG A 75 -9.35 -18.60 -6.60
CA ARG A 75 -10.70 -19.11 -6.39
C ARG A 75 -11.76 -18.16 -6.92
N ILE A 76 -11.67 -16.88 -6.56
CA ILE A 76 -12.66 -15.88 -7.01
C ILE A 76 -12.59 -15.66 -8.52
N ALA A 77 -11.38 -15.59 -9.11
CA ALA A 77 -11.21 -15.43 -10.56
C ALA A 77 -11.77 -16.61 -11.36
N GLU A 78 -11.66 -17.82 -10.86
CA GLU A 78 -12.27 -19.02 -11.46
C GLU A 78 -13.81 -18.91 -11.40
N GLN A 79 -14.38 -18.58 -10.24
CA GLN A 79 -15.82 -18.43 -10.05
C GLN A 79 -16.46 -17.32 -10.90
N ILE A 80 -15.73 -16.23 -11.16
CA ILE A 80 -16.18 -15.11 -12.03
C ILE A 80 -16.55 -15.58 -13.44
N ASN A 81 -15.91 -16.64 -13.93
CA ASN A 81 -16.19 -17.17 -15.26
C ASN A 81 -17.39 -18.14 -15.28
N GLU A 82 -17.80 -18.65 -14.14
CA GLU A 82 -18.79 -19.73 -13.99
C GLU A 82 -20.12 -19.28 -13.38
N SER A 83 -20.11 -18.12 -12.70
CA SER A 83 -21.25 -17.68 -11.86
C SER A 83 -21.69 -16.26 -12.20
N PRO A 84 -22.98 -15.93 -12.04
CA PRO A 84 -23.49 -14.56 -12.18
C PRO A 84 -22.84 -13.60 -11.19
N LEU A 85 -22.77 -12.32 -11.57
CA LEU A 85 -22.18 -11.25 -10.74
C LEU A 85 -22.79 -11.20 -9.34
N GLU A 86 -24.10 -11.25 -9.24
CA GLU A 86 -24.84 -11.16 -7.97
C GLU A 86 -24.41 -12.26 -6.99
N SER A 87 -24.23 -13.47 -7.49
CA SER A 87 -23.80 -14.63 -6.69
C SER A 87 -22.36 -14.45 -6.20
N ILE A 88 -21.48 -13.88 -7.04
CA ILE A 88 -20.09 -13.60 -6.68
C ILE A 88 -20.00 -12.50 -5.61
N LEU A 89 -20.78 -11.44 -5.74
CA LEU A 89 -20.77 -10.33 -4.79
C LEU A 89 -21.38 -10.71 -3.43
N ALA A 90 -22.41 -11.58 -3.44
CA ALA A 90 -23.11 -12.01 -2.22
C ALA A 90 -22.30 -12.99 -1.36
N GLN A 91 -21.35 -13.73 -1.94
CA GLN A 91 -20.55 -14.69 -1.18
C GLN A 91 -19.51 -14.04 -0.28
N ASP A 92 -19.09 -14.77 0.76
CA ASP A 92 -17.93 -14.41 1.55
C ASP A 92 -16.64 -14.74 0.78
N TRP A 93 -15.81 -13.72 0.57
CA TRP A 93 -14.50 -13.86 -0.09
C TRP A 93 -13.39 -14.27 0.89
N GLY A 94 -13.65 -14.20 2.20
CA GLY A 94 -12.63 -14.36 3.24
C GLY A 94 -11.69 -13.15 3.34
N THR A 95 -12.07 -11.99 2.77
CA THR A 95 -11.33 -10.73 2.90
C THR A 95 -11.55 -10.16 4.29
N VAL A 96 -10.49 -9.63 4.90
CA VAL A 96 -10.62 -8.84 6.12
C VAL A 96 -10.16 -7.40 5.84
N ILE A 97 -11.06 -6.45 6.05
CA ILE A 97 -10.78 -5.01 5.92
C ILE A 97 -11.29 -4.31 7.17
N ARG A 98 -10.39 -3.64 7.90
CA ARG A 98 -10.71 -2.89 9.10
C ARG A 98 -10.13 -1.50 9.01
N ARG A 99 -10.92 -0.46 9.27
CA ARG A 99 -10.40 0.89 9.45
C ARG A 99 -9.57 0.97 10.71
N ILE A 100 -8.46 1.67 10.64
CA ILE A 100 -7.56 1.91 11.77
C ILE A 100 -7.65 3.39 12.12
N GLN A 101 -8.01 3.67 13.38
CA GLN A 101 -7.93 5.02 13.95
C GLN A 101 -6.68 5.09 14.83
N PRO A 102 -5.58 5.68 14.35
CA PRO A 102 -4.35 5.71 15.08
C PRO A 102 -4.46 6.48 16.40
N GLN A 103 -4.00 5.88 17.49
CA GLN A 103 -3.73 6.58 18.76
C GLN A 103 -2.32 7.20 18.75
N LEU A 104 -1.56 6.97 17.71
CA LEU A 104 -0.22 7.49 17.48
C LEU A 104 -0.27 8.64 16.49
N THR A 105 0.23 9.81 16.91
CA THR A 105 0.33 10.98 16.01
C THR A 105 1.63 10.93 15.22
N PHE A 106 1.54 11.08 13.89
CA PHE A 106 2.68 11.09 12.98
C PHE A 106 2.37 11.86 11.69
N ASP A 107 3.40 12.39 11.07
CA ASP A 107 3.32 12.86 9.68
C ASP A 107 3.60 11.69 8.74
N PHE A 108 2.67 11.43 7.83
CA PHE A 108 2.81 10.44 6.75
C PHE A 108 3.29 11.12 5.48
N PHE A 109 4.30 10.54 4.85
CA PHE A 109 4.89 11.07 3.61
C PHE A 109 4.90 10.04 2.49
N VAL A 110 4.69 10.52 1.27
CA VAL A 110 4.93 9.75 0.04
C VAL A 110 6.00 10.46 -0.78
N GLY A 111 7.14 9.80 -0.96
CA GLY A 111 8.26 10.26 -1.77
C GLY A 111 8.34 9.51 -3.09
N TRP A 112 8.46 10.26 -4.21
CA TRP A 112 8.56 9.70 -5.54
C TRP A 112 10.02 9.71 -6.03
N THR A 113 10.49 8.54 -6.41
CA THR A 113 11.88 8.33 -6.86
C THR A 113 12.14 8.79 -8.30
N LYS A 114 11.10 9.04 -9.10
CA LYS A 114 11.16 9.30 -10.55
C LYS A 114 11.73 8.14 -11.37
N GLU A 115 11.93 6.99 -10.76
CA GLU A 115 12.33 5.76 -11.42
C GLU A 115 11.13 4.81 -11.45
N PRO A 116 10.74 4.30 -12.64
CA PRO A 116 9.61 3.38 -12.72
C PRO A 116 9.93 2.08 -11.99
N ALA A 117 8.91 1.52 -11.31
CA ALA A 117 9.02 0.18 -10.74
C ALA A 117 9.35 -0.84 -11.81
N ILE A 118 10.24 -1.77 -11.50
CA ILE A 118 10.68 -2.80 -12.43
C ILE A 118 9.52 -3.78 -12.68
N SER A 119 9.38 -4.17 -13.94
CA SER A 119 8.28 -4.89 -14.55
C SER A 119 7.96 -6.29 -13.97
N ARG A 120 6.96 -6.95 -14.59
CA ARG A 120 6.48 -8.32 -14.30
C ARG A 120 7.59 -9.36 -14.10
N ASP A 121 8.76 -9.18 -14.72
CA ASP A 121 9.89 -10.12 -14.61
C ASP A 121 10.49 -10.14 -13.20
N LEU A 122 10.54 -8.99 -12.50
CA LEU A 122 10.98 -8.95 -11.12
C LEU A 122 10.01 -9.72 -10.21
N ILE A 123 8.70 -9.57 -10.42
CA ILE A 123 7.70 -10.31 -9.64
C ILE A 123 7.90 -11.81 -9.79
N ASN A 124 8.21 -12.28 -11.00
CA ASN A 124 8.43 -13.70 -11.26
C ASN A 124 9.73 -14.21 -10.61
N GLN A 125 10.80 -13.40 -10.62
CA GLN A 125 12.05 -13.73 -9.95
C GLN A 125 11.89 -13.78 -8.43
N VAL A 126 11.17 -12.81 -7.86
CA VAL A 126 10.92 -12.74 -6.42
C VAL A 126 10.00 -13.86 -5.94
N LYS A 127 9.01 -14.29 -6.74
CA LYS A 127 8.09 -15.39 -6.37
C LYS A 127 8.82 -16.67 -6.01
N SER A 128 9.89 -17.01 -6.70
CA SER A 128 10.67 -18.22 -6.44
C SER A 128 11.47 -18.17 -5.13
N ALA A 129 11.75 -16.98 -4.63
CA ALA A 129 12.47 -16.74 -3.38
C ALA A 129 11.56 -16.70 -2.15
N ILE A 130 10.24 -16.60 -2.33
CA ILE A 130 9.29 -16.54 -1.22
C ILE A 130 9.26 -17.90 -0.51
N SER A 131 9.77 -17.91 0.71
CA SER A 131 9.76 -19.09 1.60
C SER A 131 8.61 -19.02 2.62
N SER A 132 8.26 -20.15 3.23
CA SER A 132 7.31 -20.17 4.34
C SER A 132 7.78 -19.32 5.52
N SER A 133 9.09 -19.29 5.79
CA SER A 133 9.68 -18.46 6.83
C SER A 133 9.50 -16.98 6.53
N PHE A 134 9.74 -16.53 5.28
CA PHE A 134 9.49 -15.16 4.86
C PHE A 134 8.01 -14.76 5.03
N LEU A 135 7.07 -15.64 4.64
CA LEU A 135 5.64 -15.38 4.78
C LEU A 135 5.23 -15.24 6.25
N THR A 136 5.72 -16.13 7.13
CA THR A 136 5.43 -16.07 8.57
C THR A 136 5.97 -14.78 9.18
N GLN A 137 7.24 -14.45 8.92
CA GLN A 137 7.86 -13.25 9.48
C GLN A 137 7.20 -11.97 8.98
N THR A 138 6.90 -11.88 7.67
CA THR A 138 6.19 -10.71 7.13
C THR A 138 4.78 -10.58 7.67
N GLN A 139 4.06 -11.69 7.88
CA GLN A 139 2.72 -11.65 8.47
C GLN A 139 2.75 -11.14 9.91
N GLU A 140 3.71 -11.58 10.72
CA GLU A 140 3.91 -11.06 12.07
C GLU A 140 4.17 -9.55 12.06
N GLU A 141 5.06 -9.09 11.15
CA GLU A 141 5.42 -7.67 11.03
C GLU A 141 4.36 -6.82 10.29
N VAL A 142 3.28 -7.40 9.81
CA VAL A 142 2.06 -6.66 9.38
C VAL A 142 1.07 -6.51 10.54
N LEU A 143 0.96 -7.51 11.41
CA LEU A 143 0.05 -7.47 12.56
C LEU A 143 0.55 -6.58 13.70
N ARG A 144 1.87 -6.47 13.89
CA ARG A 144 2.46 -5.60 14.93
C ARG A 144 2.16 -4.12 14.71
N PRO A 145 2.35 -3.53 13.51
CA PRO A 145 1.98 -2.15 13.21
C PRO A 145 0.51 -1.81 13.43
N GLU A 146 -0.41 -2.71 13.10
CA GLU A 146 -1.83 -2.50 13.39
C GLU A 146 -2.05 -2.29 14.89
N LYS A 147 -1.49 -3.18 15.71
CA LYS A 147 -1.61 -3.09 17.17
C LYS A 147 -0.89 -1.85 17.72
N ALA A 148 0.30 -1.56 17.21
CA ALA A 148 1.09 -0.40 17.62
C ALA A 148 0.39 0.93 17.31
N LEU A 149 -0.26 1.06 16.16
CA LEU A 149 -1.07 2.23 15.81
C LEU A 149 -2.25 2.41 16.76
N LEU A 150 -2.95 1.32 17.09
CA LEU A 150 -4.10 1.33 18.00
C LEU A 150 -3.71 1.58 19.48
N ALA A 151 -2.49 1.22 19.86
CA ALA A 151 -1.98 1.38 21.24
C ALA A 151 -1.11 2.65 21.43
N GLY A 152 -0.78 3.38 20.36
CA GLY A 152 0.13 4.53 20.43
C GLY A 152 1.62 4.15 20.63
N GLU A 153 2.01 2.94 20.23
CA GLU A 153 3.36 2.39 20.49
C GLU A 153 4.33 2.70 19.35
N LYS A 154 4.90 3.90 19.35
CA LYS A 154 5.78 4.43 18.31
C LYS A 154 6.98 3.53 18.00
N GLU A 155 7.70 3.08 19.01
CA GLU A 155 8.93 2.30 18.81
C GLU A 155 8.62 0.95 18.13
N ILE A 156 7.53 0.28 18.52
CA ILE A 156 7.09 -0.96 17.88
C ILE A 156 6.74 -0.72 16.42
N MET A 157 6.08 0.41 16.11
CA MET A 157 5.78 0.80 14.72
C MET A 157 7.05 0.97 13.89
N LYS A 158 8.06 1.69 14.42
CA LYS A 158 9.36 1.90 13.77
C LYS A 158 10.10 0.60 13.54
N GLU A 159 10.24 -0.21 14.59
CA GLU A 159 10.92 -1.51 14.51
C GLU A 159 10.30 -2.44 13.47
N SER A 160 8.97 -2.54 13.43
CA SER A 160 8.27 -3.40 12.48
C SER A 160 8.47 -2.97 11.04
N LEU A 161 8.37 -1.67 10.75
CA LEU A 161 8.61 -1.14 9.40
C LEU A 161 10.07 -1.34 8.95
N GLU A 162 11.03 -1.16 9.86
CA GLU A 162 12.44 -1.45 9.60
C GLU A 162 12.64 -2.95 9.30
N LYS A 163 12.03 -3.84 10.09
CA LYS A 163 12.15 -5.28 9.89
C LYS A 163 11.53 -5.73 8.58
N VAL A 164 10.35 -5.21 8.21
CA VAL A 164 9.76 -5.45 6.87
C VAL A 164 10.72 -4.99 5.76
N SER A 165 11.34 -3.82 5.91
CA SER A 165 12.34 -3.34 4.95
C SER A 165 13.51 -4.31 4.80
N HIS A 166 14.04 -4.86 5.90
CA HIS A 166 15.12 -5.84 5.87
C HIS A 166 14.69 -7.14 5.19
N LEU A 167 13.53 -7.69 5.56
CA LEU A 167 12.98 -8.90 4.92
C LEU A 167 12.81 -8.73 3.41
N LEU A 168 12.39 -7.55 2.95
CA LEU A 168 12.25 -7.26 1.53
C LEU A 168 13.60 -7.19 0.81
N VAL A 169 14.64 -6.61 1.45
CA VAL A 169 16.01 -6.57 0.89
C VAL A 169 16.61 -7.97 0.82
N GLU A 170 16.40 -8.79 1.85
CA GLU A 170 16.87 -10.20 1.87
C GLU A 170 16.15 -11.05 0.82
N LEU A 171 14.84 -10.82 0.61
CA LEU A 171 14.06 -11.51 -0.40
C LEU A 171 14.61 -11.23 -1.82
N SER A 172 14.88 -9.97 -2.13
CA SER A 172 15.54 -9.58 -3.38
C SER A 172 16.14 -8.17 -3.30
N PRO A 173 17.45 -8.02 -3.56
CA PRO A 173 18.08 -6.69 -3.63
C PRO A 173 17.44 -5.76 -4.68
N ALA A 174 16.77 -6.30 -5.68
CA ALA A 174 16.09 -5.53 -6.72
C ALA A 174 14.82 -4.80 -6.23
N ILE A 175 14.24 -5.20 -5.09
CA ILE A 175 13.11 -4.49 -4.46
C ILE A 175 13.54 -3.09 -4.00
N TYR A 176 14.80 -2.92 -3.59
CA TYR A 176 15.36 -1.63 -3.22
C TYR A 176 16.40 -1.20 -4.25
N ASN A 177 15.96 -0.49 -5.31
CA ASN A 177 16.88 0.21 -6.21
C ASN A 177 17.64 1.32 -5.46
N GLU A 178 18.61 1.96 -6.09
CA GLU A 178 19.45 2.97 -5.41
C GLU A 178 18.63 4.15 -4.88
N LYS A 179 17.60 4.60 -5.62
CA LYS A 179 16.75 5.72 -5.19
C LYS A 179 15.89 5.36 -3.97
N LEU A 180 15.33 4.15 -3.90
CA LEU A 180 14.60 3.69 -2.72
C LEU A 180 15.52 3.49 -1.51
N ARG A 181 16.78 3.08 -1.73
CA ARG A 181 17.78 3.02 -0.65
C ARG A 181 18.12 4.41 -0.13
N VAL A 182 18.28 5.39 -1.02
CA VAL A 182 18.52 6.79 -0.64
C VAL A 182 17.30 7.35 0.11
N LEU A 183 16.08 7.10 -0.37
CA LEU A 183 14.83 7.49 0.29
C LEU A 183 14.78 6.96 1.73
N LYS A 184 15.09 5.68 1.92
CA LYS A 184 15.12 5.06 3.25
C LYS A 184 16.25 5.64 4.11
N ARG A 185 17.48 5.77 3.58
CA ARG A 185 18.62 6.32 4.33
C ARG A 185 18.37 7.75 4.82
N ALA A 186 17.54 8.51 4.13
CA ALA A 186 17.21 9.88 4.54
C ALA A 186 16.53 9.98 5.92
N SER A 187 15.89 8.91 6.39
CA SER A 187 15.29 8.84 7.73
C SER A 187 16.28 8.52 8.86
N GLN A 188 17.52 8.11 8.53
CA GLN A 188 18.50 7.71 9.54
C GLN A 188 18.90 8.87 10.46
N GLY A 189 18.91 8.60 11.77
CA GLY A 189 19.23 9.59 12.80
C GLY A 189 18.11 10.58 13.09
N LEU A 190 16.92 10.38 12.51
CA LEU A 190 15.71 11.15 12.77
C LEU A 190 14.69 10.29 13.51
N ASP A 191 13.74 10.94 14.20
CA ASP A 191 12.57 10.24 14.73
C ASP A 191 11.58 9.91 13.61
N CYS A 192 12.07 9.17 12.62
CA CYS A 192 11.40 8.77 11.40
C CYS A 192 11.67 7.31 11.08
N VAL A 193 10.80 6.72 10.29
CA VAL A 193 11.03 5.43 9.63
C VAL A 193 10.55 5.51 8.17
N ALA A 194 11.30 4.92 7.25
CA ALA A 194 10.95 4.93 5.82
C ALA A 194 11.15 3.57 5.17
N LYS A 195 10.28 3.24 4.20
CA LYS A 195 10.34 2.00 3.42
C LYS A 195 9.82 2.20 1.99
N SER A 196 10.09 1.22 1.12
CA SER A 196 9.44 1.15 -0.20
C SER A 196 7.93 1.05 -0.06
N SER A 197 7.19 1.66 -0.98
CA SER A 197 5.75 1.47 -1.14
C SER A 197 5.46 0.38 -2.17
N GLY A 198 4.41 -0.38 -1.98
CA GLY A 198 3.99 -1.43 -2.92
C GLY A 198 5.04 -2.51 -3.16
N ALA A 199 5.20 -2.90 -4.42
CA ALA A 199 6.09 -3.99 -4.84
C ALA A 199 7.59 -3.64 -4.76
N GLY A 200 7.94 -2.36 -4.60
CA GLY A 200 9.32 -1.90 -4.68
C GLY A 200 9.86 -1.82 -6.11
N GLY A 201 11.17 -1.76 -6.25
CA GLY A 201 11.84 -1.65 -7.55
C GLY A 201 11.87 -0.24 -8.14
N GLY A 202 11.12 0.71 -7.60
CA GLY A 202 10.99 2.09 -8.04
C GLY A 202 9.71 2.74 -7.55
N ASP A 203 9.17 3.65 -8.35
CA ASP A 203 7.99 4.46 -8.06
C ASP A 203 8.12 5.22 -6.73
N CYS A 204 7.39 4.83 -5.70
CA CYS A 204 7.33 5.55 -4.43
C CYS A 204 7.87 4.77 -3.24
N GLY A 205 8.31 5.53 -2.24
CA GLY A 205 8.46 5.06 -0.87
C GLY A 205 7.61 5.90 0.07
N ILE A 206 7.40 5.39 1.27
CA ILE A 206 6.68 6.07 2.35
C ILE A 206 7.61 6.34 3.52
N ALA A 207 7.26 7.36 4.30
CA ALA A 207 7.87 7.57 5.60
C ALA A 207 6.84 8.00 6.64
N LEU A 208 7.09 7.64 7.89
CA LEU A 208 6.41 8.16 9.07
C LEU A 208 7.41 8.98 9.86
N SER A 209 7.03 10.18 10.26
CA SER A 209 7.82 11.03 11.15
C SER A 209 7.01 11.39 12.37
N PHE A 210 7.65 11.31 13.53
CA PHE A 210 7.03 11.54 14.85
C PHE A 210 7.45 12.87 15.47
N SER A 211 8.21 13.68 14.71
CA SER A 211 8.69 14.99 15.11
C SER A 211 8.58 15.97 13.93
N GLU A 212 8.03 17.15 14.18
CA GLU A 212 7.90 18.17 13.13
C GLU A 212 9.26 18.65 12.61
N ALA A 213 10.25 18.82 13.50
CA ALA A 213 11.59 19.20 13.12
C ALA A 213 12.23 18.14 12.20
N ASP A 214 12.08 16.86 12.55
CA ASP A 214 12.61 15.77 11.75
C ASP A 214 11.85 15.58 10.43
N SER A 215 10.56 15.91 10.39
CA SER A 215 9.75 15.98 9.17
C SER A 215 10.36 16.96 8.15
N GLN A 216 10.75 18.13 8.60
CA GLN A 216 11.36 19.14 7.75
C GLN A 216 12.72 18.66 7.22
N ILE A 217 13.57 18.12 8.08
CA ILE A 217 14.89 17.58 7.71
C ILE A 217 14.73 16.43 6.69
N LEU A 218 13.76 15.52 6.90
CA LEU A 218 13.48 14.41 5.99
C LEU A 218 13.14 14.92 4.59
N VAL A 219 12.25 15.91 4.48
CA VAL A 219 11.83 16.51 3.20
C VAL A 219 13.00 17.18 2.50
N GLU A 220 13.86 17.91 3.23
CA GLU A 220 15.07 18.55 2.68
C GLU A 220 16.05 17.49 2.15
N ARG A 221 16.29 16.41 2.89
CA ARG A 221 17.15 15.30 2.46
C ARG A 221 16.60 14.61 1.21
N TRP A 222 15.28 14.39 1.12
CA TRP A 222 14.64 13.85 -0.09
C TRP A 222 14.80 14.76 -1.27
N ARG A 223 14.54 16.07 -1.11
CA ARG A 223 14.72 17.07 -2.16
C ARG A 223 16.16 17.11 -2.66
N GLY A 224 17.14 17.14 -1.74
CA GLY A 224 18.57 17.12 -2.08
C GLY A 224 19.00 15.85 -2.82
N ALA A 225 18.28 14.75 -2.63
CA ALA A 225 18.50 13.47 -3.32
C ALA A 225 17.70 13.32 -4.63
N GLY A 226 16.93 14.34 -5.03
CA GLY A 226 16.10 14.32 -6.23
C GLY A 226 14.86 13.42 -6.10
N ILE A 227 14.36 13.24 -4.87
CA ILE A 227 13.11 12.56 -4.55
C ILE A 227 12.06 13.64 -4.32
N ASP A 228 10.95 13.58 -5.06
CA ASP A 228 9.88 14.56 -4.92
C ASP A 228 8.88 14.12 -3.84
N LEU A 229 8.52 15.05 -2.97
CA LEU A 229 7.41 14.86 -2.04
C LEU A 229 6.10 14.98 -2.82
N LEU A 230 5.36 13.86 -2.93
CA LEU A 230 4.03 13.84 -3.57
C LEU A 230 2.89 14.11 -2.61
N TYR A 231 3.05 13.68 -1.38
CA TYR A 231 1.98 13.76 -0.39
C TYR A 231 2.54 13.88 1.02
N LYS A 232 1.89 14.70 1.83
CA LYS A 232 2.10 14.78 3.27
C LYS A 232 0.74 14.94 3.95
N GLU A 233 0.51 14.17 5.00
CA GLU A 233 -0.66 14.27 5.85
C GLU A 233 -0.31 13.97 7.29
N ARG A 234 -0.94 14.67 8.23
CA ARG A 234 -0.81 14.38 9.65
C ARG A 234 -1.94 13.45 10.09
N TRP A 235 -1.56 12.37 10.73
CA TRP A 235 -2.45 11.35 11.27
C TRP A 235 -2.37 11.32 12.78
N GLY A 236 -3.45 10.89 13.44
CA GLY A 236 -3.56 10.77 14.88
C GLY A 236 -4.68 11.63 15.44
N MET A 237 -4.82 11.63 16.77
CA MET A 237 -5.80 12.49 17.43
C MET A 237 -5.30 13.95 17.37
N ASP A 238 -6.16 14.85 16.92
CA ASP A 238 -5.97 16.28 17.13
C ASP A 238 -6.05 16.54 18.66
N GLU A 239 -5.07 17.27 19.19
CA GLU A 239 -5.08 17.74 20.57
C GLU A 239 -6.16 18.81 20.80
#